data_369d96c216b6c3cde64c812676a706db
#
_entry.id   369d96c216b6c3cde64c812676a706db
#
_cell.length_a   1.000
_cell.length_b   1.000
_cell.length_c   1.000
_cell.angle_alpha   90.00
_cell.angle_beta   90.00
_cell.angle_gamma   90.00
#
_symmetry.space_group_name_H-M   'P 1'
#
loop_
_entity.id
_entity.type
_entity.pdbx_description
1 polymer ?
#
loop_
_entity_poly.entity_id
_entity_poly.type
_entity_poly.pdbx_seq_one_letter_code
_entity_poly.pdbx_strand_id
1 'polypeptide(L)'
;MINSLSGRFLILTVIFVMLAEVLIFVPSIARFREEFLITRLERAQIASLVLLADDEVNPDLQDELLQNAGVFNVVLRRDEARQLILSSPVPTPVSTTFDLRDAPALILIRDALTRLATPDPEVIRVIGRPVRMGGLLIEITLDTADMRAAMIDYGLRILWLSLVISVATAVMLFWAVQCFIVRPIRRVVGNMQLYAAAPEDARHVIEPSAAISELREAEDTLQSLQMQLTGALRQKEHLAQLGGAVAKVSHDLRNILTSAQ
;
A
#
# COMPACT_ATOMS: atom_id res chain seq x y z
N MET A 1 -24.93 0.53 2.31
CA MET A 1 -23.63 0.94 2.88
C MET A 1 -22.63 1.43 1.82
N ILE A 2 -22.61 0.87 0.63
CA ILE A 2 -21.66 1.22 -0.46
C ILE A 2 -21.90 2.64 -1.04
N ASN A 3 -23.11 3.19 -0.93
CA ASN A 3 -23.43 4.52 -1.43
C ASN A 3 -23.13 5.69 -0.46
N SER A 4 -22.62 5.41 0.74
CA SER A 4 -22.15 6.45 1.65
C SER A 4 -20.73 6.89 1.30
N LEU A 5 -20.39 8.15 1.57
CA LEU A 5 -19.05 8.69 1.40
C LEU A 5 -17.98 7.83 2.09
N SER A 6 -18.27 7.41 3.33
CA SER A 6 -17.40 6.51 4.12
C SER A 6 -17.21 5.15 3.47
N GLY A 7 -18.26 4.56 2.86
CA GLY A 7 -18.17 3.27 2.18
C GLY A 7 -17.31 3.32 0.91
N ARG A 8 -17.47 4.36 0.09
CA ARG A 8 -16.64 4.57 -1.11
C ARG A 8 -15.17 4.80 -0.75
N PHE A 9 -14.92 5.56 0.30
CA PHE A 9 -13.57 5.80 0.80
C PHE A 9 -12.92 4.51 1.30
N LEU A 10 -13.65 3.67 2.04
CA LEU A 10 -13.14 2.39 2.51
C LEU A 10 -12.75 1.48 1.35
N ILE A 11 -13.59 1.35 0.31
CA ILE A 11 -13.29 0.55 -0.87
C ILE A 11 -12.02 1.06 -1.57
N LEU A 12 -11.92 2.38 -1.78
CA LEU A 12 -10.75 2.99 -2.40
C LEU A 12 -9.48 2.71 -1.59
N THR A 13 -9.54 2.82 -0.27
CA THR A 13 -8.42 2.53 0.64
C THR A 13 -8.00 1.06 0.53
N VAL A 14 -8.94 0.11 0.50
CA VAL A 14 -8.63 -1.31 0.35
C VAL A 14 -7.97 -1.60 -1.00
N ILE A 15 -8.48 -1.03 -2.11
CA ILE A 15 -7.87 -1.19 -3.44
C ILE A 15 -6.44 -0.63 -3.44
N PHE A 16 -6.23 0.54 -2.86
CA PHE A 16 -4.90 1.16 -2.81
C PHE A 16 -3.92 0.34 -1.96
N VAL A 17 -4.37 -0.19 -0.82
CA VAL A 17 -3.58 -1.08 0.02
C VAL A 17 -3.19 -2.36 -0.72
N MET A 18 -4.14 -3.00 -1.41
CA MET A 18 -3.86 -4.20 -2.21
C MET A 18 -2.86 -3.93 -3.34
N LEU A 19 -2.97 -2.78 -4.00
CA LEU A 19 -2.01 -2.37 -5.03
C LEU A 19 -0.61 -2.15 -4.44
N ALA A 20 -0.52 -1.48 -3.31
CA ALA A 20 0.75 -1.24 -2.61
C ALA A 20 1.40 -2.56 -2.17
N GLU A 21 0.61 -3.52 -1.68
CA GLU A 21 1.07 -4.86 -1.31
C GLU A 21 1.73 -5.59 -2.48
N VAL A 22 1.07 -5.62 -3.63
CA VAL A 22 1.63 -6.23 -4.85
C VAL A 22 2.90 -5.52 -5.30
N LEU A 23 2.93 -4.18 -5.22
CA LEU A 23 4.06 -3.37 -5.63
C LEU A 23 5.30 -3.57 -4.74
N ILE A 24 5.10 -3.91 -3.47
CA ILE A 24 6.18 -4.23 -2.53
C ILE A 24 6.61 -5.68 -2.69
N PHE A 25 5.67 -6.62 -2.72
CA PHE A 25 5.93 -8.05 -2.73
C PHE A 25 6.70 -8.50 -3.98
N VAL A 26 6.25 -8.10 -5.17
CA VAL A 26 6.79 -8.58 -6.44
C VAL A 26 8.28 -8.23 -6.63
N PRO A 27 8.72 -6.98 -6.45
CA PRO A 27 10.16 -6.65 -6.53
C PRO A 27 10.98 -7.29 -5.40
N SER A 28 10.40 -7.40 -4.19
CA SER A 28 11.11 -7.97 -3.04
C SER A 28 11.45 -9.43 -3.23
N ILE A 29 10.51 -10.24 -3.76
CA ILE A 29 10.76 -11.66 -4.01
C ILE A 29 11.74 -11.87 -5.16
N ALA A 30 11.72 -11.01 -6.18
CA ALA A 30 12.68 -11.06 -7.28
C ALA A 30 14.10 -10.76 -6.79
N ARG A 31 14.25 -9.72 -5.96
CA ARG A 31 15.53 -9.36 -5.36
C ARG A 31 16.06 -10.44 -4.42
N PHE A 32 15.18 -11.04 -3.62
CA PHE A 32 15.56 -12.16 -2.76
C PHE A 32 16.11 -13.35 -3.56
N ARG A 33 15.45 -13.72 -4.68
CA ARG A 33 15.94 -14.78 -5.58
C ARG A 33 17.31 -14.43 -6.14
N GLU A 34 17.51 -13.22 -6.62
CA GLU A 34 18.80 -12.74 -7.14
C GLU A 34 19.89 -12.83 -6.07
N GLU A 35 19.64 -12.30 -4.88
CA GLU A 35 20.57 -12.30 -3.76
C GLU A 35 20.91 -13.72 -3.27
N PHE A 36 19.92 -14.62 -3.26
CA PHE A 36 20.14 -16.04 -2.96
C PHE A 36 21.12 -16.67 -3.95
N LEU A 37 20.92 -16.44 -5.25
CA LEU A 37 21.80 -16.98 -6.30
C LEU A 37 23.20 -16.37 -6.26
N ILE A 38 23.32 -15.07 -6.03
CA ILE A 38 24.61 -14.38 -5.84
C ILE A 38 25.35 -14.97 -4.63
N THR A 39 24.68 -15.17 -3.51
CA THR A 39 25.28 -15.79 -2.32
C THR A 39 25.78 -17.21 -2.61
N ARG A 40 25.06 -18.00 -3.42
CA ARG A 40 25.51 -19.34 -3.85
C ARG A 40 26.74 -19.25 -4.74
N LEU A 41 26.78 -18.27 -5.66
CA LEU A 41 27.97 -18.01 -6.49
C LEU A 41 29.21 -17.64 -5.66
N GLU A 42 29.04 -16.79 -4.65
CA GLU A 42 30.12 -16.38 -3.73
C GLU A 42 30.67 -17.59 -2.93
N ARG A 43 29.79 -18.42 -2.37
CA ARG A 43 30.15 -19.59 -1.60
C ARG A 43 30.89 -20.61 -2.50
N ALA A 44 30.39 -20.79 -3.72
CA ALA A 44 31.03 -21.67 -4.71
C ALA A 44 32.43 -21.16 -5.13
N GLN A 45 32.59 -19.84 -5.24
CA GLN A 45 33.91 -19.26 -5.51
C GLN A 45 34.88 -19.48 -4.34
N ILE A 46 34.43 -19.30 -3.08
CA ILE A 46 35.26 -19.57 -1.90
C ILE A 46 35.68 -21.04 -1.88
N ALA A 47 34.73 -21.95 -2.10
CA ALA A 47 35.04 -23.40 -2.20
C ALA A 47 36.08 -23.68 -3.28
N SER A 48 35.98 -23.06 -4.46
CA SER A 48 36.94 -23.21 -5.55
C SER A 48 38.34 -22.67 -5.22
N LEU A 49 38.47 -21.64 -4.39
CA LEU A 49 39.75 -21.07 -3.98
C LEU A 49 40.51 -21.97 -3.00
N VAL A 50 39.78 -22.70 -2.13
CA VAL A 50 40.41 -23.68 -1.21
C VAL A 50 41.11 -24.76 -1.97
N LEU A 51 40.51 -25.23 -3.08
CA LEU A 51 41.06 -26.30 -3.91
C LEU A 51 42.21 -25.84 -4.80
N LEU A 52 42.27 -24.57 -5.15
CA LEU A 52 43.41 -24.02 -5.88
C LEU A 52 44.67 -23.89 -5.00
N ALA A 53 44.52 -23.95 -3.68
CA ALA A 53 45.63 -23.86 -2.71
C ALA A 53 46.23 -25.23 -2.39
N ASP A 54 45.57 -26.34 -2.73
CA ASP A 54 46.01 -27.69 -2.41
C ASP A 54 45.99 -28.54 -3.72
N ASP A 55 47.15 -29.05 -4.14
CA ASP A 55 47.31 -29.82 -5.39
C ASP A 55 46.72 -31.26 -5.29
N GLU A 56 46.52 -31.79 -4.06
CA GLU A 56 45.91 -33.09 -3.79
C GLU A 56 44.59 -32.98 -3.08
N VAL A 57 43.52 -32.81 -3.85
CA VAL A 57 42.15 -32.68 -3.26
C VAL A 57 41.60 -34.07 -2.96
N ASN A 58 41.32 -34.32 -1.69
CA ASN A 58 40.56 -35.48 -1.24
C ASN A 58 39.13 -35.39 -1.79
N PRO A 59 38.58 -36.43 -2.48
CA PRO A 59 37.20 -36.47 -2.96
C PRO A 59 36.14 -36.14 -1.90
N ASP A 60 36.36 -36.60 -0.66
CA ASP A 60 35.44 -36.37 0.44
C ASP A 60 35.39 -34.85 0.80
N LEU A 61 36.52 -34.16 0.77
CA LEU A 61 36.57 -32.70 0.98
C LEU A 61 35.91 -31.93 -0.16
N GLN A 62 36.04 -32.40 -1.39
CA GLN A 62 35.36 -31.80 -2.54
C GLN A 62 33.85 -31.88 -2.41
N ASP A 63 33.32 -33.05 -2.05
CA ASP A 63 31.88 -33.22 -1.86
C ASP A 63 31.34 -32.38 -0.69
N GLU A 64 32.10 -32.30 0.41
CA GLU A 64 31.74 -31.44 1.55
C GLU A 64 31.71 -29.94 1.19
N LEU A 65 32.68 -29.46 0.41
CA LEU A 65 32.74 -28.09 -0.07
C LEU A 65 31.60 -27.76 -1.02
N LEU A 66 31.23 -28.65 -1.94
CA LEU A 66 30.08 -28.48 -2.85
C LEU A 66 28.77 -28.49 -2.08
N GLN A 67 28.64 -29.40 -1.12
CA GLN A 67 27.44 -29.48 -0.27
C GLN A 67 27.27 -28.23 0.59
N ASN A 68 28.35 -27.71 1.20
CA ASN A 68 28.32 -26.46 1.96
C ASN A 68 28.00 -25.24 1.09
N ALA A 69 28.48 -25.22 -0.16
CA ALA A 69 28.12 -24.20 -1.13
C ALA A 69 26.66 -24.37 -1.62
N GLY A 70 26.08 -25.58 -1.49
CA GLY A 70 24.75 -25.94 -1.97
C GLY A 70 24.65 -25.95 -3.48
N VAL A 71 25.68 -26.49 -4.12
CA VAL A 71 25.82 -26.60 -5.59
C VAL A 71 26.34 -27.95 -5.99
N PHE A 72 26.02 -28.44 -7.19
CA PHE A 72 26.53 -29.68 -7.75
C PHE A 72 27.87 -29.46 -8.47
N ASN A 73 27.98 -28.38 -9.25
CA ASN A 73 29.15 -28.09 -10.05
C ASN A 73 29.53 -26.62 -9.95
N VAL A 74 30.85 -26.36 -9.99
CA VAL A 74 31.43 -25.03 -10.08
C VAL A 74 32.41 -24.99 -11.22
N VAL A 75 32.24 -24.04 -12.13
CA VAL A 75 33.18 -23.78 -13.22
C VAL A 75 33.61 -22.32 -13.13
N LEU A 76 34.88 -22.10 -12.84
CA LEU A 76 35.47 -20.77 -12.83
C LEU A 76 36.30 -20.58 -14.11
N ARG A 77 35.98 -19.53 -14.87
CA ARG A 77 36.75 -19.14 -16.05
C ARG A 77 37.61 -17.94 -15.72
N ARG A 78 38.92 -18.14 -15.68
CA ARG A 78 39.87 -17.06 -15.35
C ARG A 78 40.29 -16.27 -16.58
N ASP A 79 40.63 -16.99 -17.66
CA ASP A 79 41.06 -16.44 -18.93
C ASP A 79 40.24 -17.07 -20.07
N GLU A 80 40.83 -17.29 -21.23
CA GLU A 80 40.15 -17.95 -22.35
C GLU A 80 39.91 -19.46 -22.12
N ALA A 81 40.62 -20.09 -21.20
CA ALA A 81 40.45 -21.50 -20.85
C ALA A 81 39.31 -21.70 -19.84
N ARG A 82 38.42 -22.64 -20.15
CA ARG A 82 37.38 -23.09 -19.23
C ARG A 82 37.98 -24.08 -18.24
N GLN A 83 37.97 -23.76 -16.97
CA GLN A 83 38.49 -24.59 -15.91
C GLN A 83 37.32 -25.14 -15.07
N LEU A 84 37.09 -26.46 -15.15
CA LEU A 84 36.18 -27.14 -14.21
C LEU A 84 36.98 -27.41 -12.93
N ILE A 85 36.53 -26.83 -11.83
CA ILE A 85 37.23 -26.91 -10.56
C ILE A 85 36.62 -27.98 -9.66
N LEU A 86 35.28 -28.04 -9.63
CA LEU A 86 34.53 -28.94 -8.76
C LEU A 86 33.35 -29.56 -9.51
N SER A 87 33.14 -30.86 -9.35
CA SER A 87 32.02 -31.57 -9.97
C SER A 87 31.54 -32.72 -9.08
N SER A 88 30.23 -32.78 -8.84
CA SER A 88 29.54 -33.90 -8.26
C SER A 88 28.49 -34.44 -9.24
N PRO A 89 28.00 -35.69 -9.10
CA PRO A 89 26.96 -36.23 -9.96
C PRO A 89 25.69 -35.36 -9.94
N VAL A 90 25.27 -34.90 -11.12
CA VAL A 90 24.06 -34.12 -11.28
C VAL A 90 22.86 -35.05 -11.43
N PRO A 91 21.83 -35.00 -10.56
CA PRO A 91 20.75 -35.98 -10.56
C PRO A 91 19.87 -35.91 -11.80
N THR A 92 19.71 -34.74 -12.40
CA THR A 92 18.87 -34.50 -13.58
C THR A 92 19.57 -33.55 -14.56
N PRO A 93 19.26 -33.61 -15.87
CA PRO A 93 19.80 -32.65 -16.84
C PRO A 93 19.47 -31.22 -16.46
N VAL A 94 20.35 -30.29 -16.79
CA VAL A 94 20.13 -28.85 -16.60
C VAL A 94 18.95 -28.40 -17.46
N SER A 95 17.89 -27.90 -16.83
CA SER A 95 16.65 -27.45 -17.50
C SER A 95 16.81 -26.05 -18.11
N THR A 96 17.41 -25.13 -17.38
CA THR A 96 17.48 -23.72 -17.78
C THR A 96 18.80 -23.08 -17.31
N THR A 97 19.28 -22.10 -18.08
CA THR A 97 20.46 -21.30 -17.74
C THR A 97 20.04 -19.85 -17.48
N PHE A 98 20.45 -19.31 -16.35
CA PHE A 98 20.23 -17.92 -15.96
C PHE A 98 21.54 -17.15 -15.93
N ASP A 99 21.62 -16.04 -16.66
CA ASP A 99 22.75 -15.12 -16.62
C ASP A 99 22.39 -13.89 -15.77
N LEU A 100 23.04 -13.75 -14.62
CA LEU A 100 22.81 -12.67 -13.67
C LEU A 100 23.67 -11.42 -13.91
N ARG A 101 24.59 -11.46 -14.89
CA ARG A 101 25.56 -10.38 -15.09
C ARG A 101 24.92 -9.04 -15.49
N ASP A 102 23.89 -9.10 -16.34
CA ASP A 102 23.21 -7.94 -16.89
C ASP A 102 21.69 -8.21 -17.05
N ALA A 103 21.09 -8.95 -16.11
CA ALA A 103 19.68 -9.31 -16.16
C ALA A 103 18.78 -8.07 -15.87
N PRO A 104 17.89 -7.67 -16.76
CA PRO A 104 16.96 -6.57 -16.51
C PRO A 104 15.93 -6.97 -15.43
N ALA A 105 15.49 -5.96 -14.63
CA ALA A 105 14.61 -6.18 -13.50
C ALA A 105 13.31 -6.93 -13.86
N LEU A 106 12.73 -6.68 -15.03
CA LEU A 106 11.51 -7.36 -15.48
C LEU A 106 11.72 -8.86 -15.71
N ILE A 107 12.90 -9.27 -16.20
CA ILE A 107 13.26 -10.70 -16.36
C ILE A 107 13.43 -11.34 -14.99
N LEU A 108 14.12 -10.69 -14.04
CA LEU A 108 14.27 -11.17 -12.67
C LEU A 108 12.92 -11.38 -11.99
N ILE A 109 11.98 -10.43 -12.15
CA ILE A 109 10.61 -10.54 -11.63
C ILE A 109 9.87 -11.72 -12.24
N ARG A 110 9.88 -11.84 -13.58
CA ARG A 110 9.22 -12.94 -14.28
C ARG A 110 9.75 -14.28 -13.80
N ASP A 111 11.07 -14.44 -13.74
CA ASP A 111 11.72 -15.68 -13.38
C ASP A 111 11.46 -16.06 -11.91
N ALA A 112 11.38 -15.06 -11.01
CA ALA A 112 11.03 -15.28 -9.61
C ALA A 112 9.58 -15.74 -9.47
N LEU A 113 8.65 -15.10 -10.17
CA LEU A 113 7.22 -15.48 -10.13
C LEU A 113 7.00 -16.86 -10.76
N THR A 114 7.67 -17.16 -11.88
CA THR A 114 7.62 -18.47 -12.51
C THR A 114 8.11 -19.55 -11.55
N ARG A 115 9.24 -19.31 -10.86
CA ARG A 115 9.79 -20.27 -9.89
C ARG A 115 8.86 -20.51 -8.70
N LEU A 116 8.19 -19.48 -8.20
CA LEU A 116 7.20 -19.65 -7.14
C LEU A 116 5.99 -20.49 -7.60
N ALA A 117 5.54 -20.26 -8.83
CA ALA A 117 4.37 -20.95 -9.39
C ALA A 117 4.65 -22.42 -9.75
N THR A 118 5.90 -22.80 -10.05
CA THR A 118 6.27 -24.16 -10.43
C THR A 118 6.77 -24.93 -9.19
N PRO A 119 6.04 -25.93 -8.69
CA PRO A 119 6.43 -26.68 -7.48
C PRO A 119 7.56 -27.66 -7.71
N ASP A 120 7.72 -28.18 -8.92
CA ASP A 120 8.66 -29.24 -9.23
C ASP A 120 10.11 -28.76 -9.14
N PRO A 121 10.98 -29.50 -8.44
CA PRO A 121 12.40 -29.17 -8.37
C PRO A 121 13.06 -29.36 -9.74
N GLU A 122 13.95 -28.45 -10.09
CA GLU A 122 14.69 -28.44 -11.34
C GLU A 122 16.17 -28.15 -11.07
N VAL A 123 17.06 -28.76 -11.86
CA VAL A 123 18.45 -28.39 -11.85
C VAL A 123 18.67 -27.25 -12.85
N ILE A 124 19.19 -26.15 -12.34
CA ILE A 124 19.49 -24.95 -13.13
C ILE A 124 20.98 -24.64 -13.16
N ARG A 125 21.40 -23.96 -14.22
CA ARG A 125 22.71 -23.34 -14.31
C ARG A 125 22.62 -21.86 -14.12
N VAL A 126 23.49 -21.29 -13.30
CA VAL A 126 23.56 -19.86 -13.03
C VAL A 126 24.95 -19.34 -13.39
N ILE A 127 24.98 -18.28 -14.17
CA ILE A 127 26.18 -17.59 -14.60
C ILE A 127 26.25 -16.24 -13.88
N GLY A 128 27.40 -15.94 -13.29
CA GLY A 128 27.62 -14.68 -12.59
C GLY A 128 29.02 -14.13 -12.78
N ARG A 129 29.23 -12.94 -12.21
CA ARG A 129 30.57 -12.32 -12.14
C ARG A 129 31.28 -12.83 -10.89
N PRO A 130 32.53 -13.28 -10.99
CA PRO A 130 33.30 -13.62 -9.82
C PRO A 130 33.53 -12.41 -8.91
N VAL A 131 33.53 -12.65 -7.61
CA VAL A 131 33.79 -11.61 -6.62
C VAL A 131 35.29 -11.30 -6.56
N ARG A 132 35.66 -10.05 -6.31
CA ARG A 132 37.06 -9.61 -6.10
C ARG A 132 38.03 -9.96 -7.26
N MET A 133 37.60 -9.74 -8.49
CA MET A 133 38.43 -9.99 -9.68
C MET A 133 38.98 -11.42 -9.80
N GLY A 134 38.30 -12.41 -9.24
CA GLY A 134 38.72 -13.81 -9.22
C GLY A 134 38.63 -14.55 -10.58
N GLY A 135 38.28 -13.84 -11.66
CA GLY A 135 38.15 -14.42 -13.01
C GLY A 135 37.19 -13.66 -13.88
N LEU A 136 36.90 -14.17 -15.07
CA LEU A 136 35.99 -13.58 -16.05
C LEU A 136 34.51 -13.95 -15.79
N LEU A 137 34.31 -15.19 -15.35
CA LEU A 137 32.98 -15.79 -15.25
C LEU A 137 33.00 -16.95 -14.26
N ILE A 138 31.94 -17.04 -13.47
CA ILE A 138 31.65 -18.21 -12.62
C ILE A 138 30.30 -18.81 -13.02
N GLU A 139 30.26 -20.11 -13.21
CA GLU A 139 29.05 -20.89 -13.46
C GLU A 139 28.86 -21.88 -12.31
N ILE A 140 27.64 -21.98 -11.82
CA ILE A 140 27.24 -22.99 -10.85
C ILE A 140 26.02 -23.75 -11.34
N THR A 141 25.92 -25.02 -10.91
CA THR A 141 24.73 -25.83 -11.14
C THR A 141 24.12 -26.19 -9.78
N LEU A 142 22.86 -25.93 -9.58
CA LEU A 142 22.17 -26.14 -8.29
C LEU A 142 20.74 -26.63 -8.50
N ASP A 143 20.19 -27.25 -7.45
CA ASP A 143 18.76 -27.56 -7.36
C ASP A 143 17.97 -26.34 -6.91
N THR A 144 16.76 -26.19 -7.45
CA THR A 144 15.85 -25.11 -7.12
C THR A 144 14.96 -25.39 -5.91
N ALA A 145 14.95 -26.58 -5.34
CA ALA A 145 14.11 -26.93 -4.19
C ALA A 145 14.36 -26.04 -2.99
N ASP A 146 15.62 -25.93 -2.56
CA ASP A 146 16.03 -25.10 -1.42
C ASP A 146 15.74 -23.63 -1.67
N MET A 147 16.03 -23.15 -2.90
CA MET A 147 15.76 -21.77 -3.29
C MET A 147 14.27 -21.46 -3.21
N ARG A 148 13.41 -22.34 -3.73
CA ARG A 148 11.95 -22.16 -3.68
C ARG A 148 11.42 -22.16 -2.24
N ALA A 149 11.89 -23.08 -1.41
CA ALA A 149 11.51 -23.12 0.01
C ALA A 149 11.89 -21.82 0.73
N ALA A 150 13.11 -21.34 0.52
CA ALA A 150 13.59 -20.07 1.06
C ALA A 150 12.78 -18.86 0.53
N MET A 151 12.41 -18.85 -0.76
CA MET A 151 11.58 -17.80 -1.36
C MET A 151 10.18 -17.79 -0.77
N ILE A 152 9.58 -18.94 -0.51
CA ILE A 152 8.24 -19.03 0.12
C ILE A 152 8.30 -18.51 1.57
N ASP A 153 9.28 -18.95 2.36
CA ASP A 153 9.45 -18.52 3.74
C ASP A 153 9.67 -17.00 3.83
N TYR A 154 10.56 -16.48 2.99
CA TYR A 154 10.79 -15.05 2.88
C TYR A 154 9.54 -14.29 2.41
N GLY A 155 8.84 -14.80 1.40
CA GLY A 155 7.63 -14.22 0.86
C GLY A 155 6.52 -14.15 1.89
N LEU A 156 6.28 -15.21 2.65
CA LEU A 156 5.30 -15.22 3.73
C LEU A 156 5.65 -14.22 4.83
N ARG A 157 6.93 -14.11 5.19
CA ARG A 157 7.40 -13.17 6.20
C ARG A 157 7.19 -11.72 5.77
N ILE A 158 7.53 -11.38 4.54
CA ILE A 158 7.30 -10.04 3.99
C ILE A 158 5.79 -9.76 3.90
N LEU A 159 5.00 -10.71 3.40
CA LEU A 159 3.57 -10.56 3.22
C LEU A 159 2.86 -10.31 4.56
N TRP A 160 3.24 -11.01 5.61
CA TRP A 160 2.73 -10.75 6.95
C TRP A 160 3.13 -9.36 7.48
N LEU A 161 4.40 -8.97 7.30
CA LEU A 161 4.88 -7.68 7.77
C LEU A 161 4.20 -6.52 7.03
N SER A 162 4.15 -6.59 5.71
CA SER A 162 3.52 -5.56 4.90
C SER A 162 2.01 -5.51 5.11
N LEU A 163 1.34 -6.65 5.28
CA LEU A 163 -0.09 -6.70 5.61
C LEU A 163 -0.40 -5.99 6.94
N VAL A 164 0.38 -6.25 7.98
CA VAL A 164 0.22 -5.59 9.30
C VAL A 164 0.37 -4.07 9.16
N ILE A 165 1.42 -3.61 8.48
CA ILE A 165 1.68 -2.19 8.25
C ILE A 165 0.54 -1.57 7.43
N SER A 166 0.11 -2.24 6.36
CA SER A 166 -0.95 -1.79 5.47
C SER A 166 -2.30 -1.68 6.18
N VAL A 167 -2.66 -2.68 6.98
CA VAL A 167 -3.89 -2.66 7.77
C VAL A 167 -3.84 -1.54 8.81
N ALA A 168 -2.72 -1.39 9.53
CA ALA A 168 -2.55 -0.33 10.52
C ALA A 168 -2.70 1.06 9.86
N THR A 169 -2.05 1.28 8.73
CA THR A 169 -2.13 2.52 7.95
C THR A 169 -3.56 2.79 7.45
N ALA A 170 -4.23 1.76 6.92
CA ALA A 170 -5.61 1.87 6.45
C ALA A 170 -6.59 2.23 7.57
N VAL A 171 -6.45 1.59 8.74
CA VAL A 171 -7.27 1.89 9.93
C VAL A 171 -7.02 3.31 10.40
N MET A 172 -5.76 3.73 10.50
CA MET A 172 -5.40 5.07 10.92
C MET A 172 -5.94 6.15 9.96
N LEU A 173 -5.79 5.93 8.65
CA LEU A 173 -6.30 6.83 7.62
C LEU A 173 -7.83 6.90 7.64
N PHE A 174 -8.50 5.75 7.73
CA PHE A 174 -9.96 5.69 7.84
C PHE A 174 -10.45 6.44 9.08
N TRP A 175 -9.81 6.23 10.23
CA TRP A 175 -10.14 6.92 11.47
C TRP A 175 -9.93 8.43 11.37
N ALA A 176 -8.81 8.87 10.77
CA ALA A 176 -8.53 10.28 10.53
C ALA A 176 -9.61 10.94 9.66
N VAL A 177 -9.96 10.33 8.52
CA VAL A 177 -11.03 10.83 7.64
C VAL A 177 -12.37 10.85 8.36
N GLN A 178 -12.67 9.83 9.14
CA GLN A 178 -13.91 9.78 9.91
C GLN A 178 -13.99 10.90 10.96
N CYS A 179 -12.88 11.19 11.65
CA CYS A 179 -12.85 12.22 12.70
C CYS A 179 -12.80 13.64 12.14
N PHE A 180 -11.95 13.87 11.12
CA PHE A 180 -11.66 15.23 10.64
C PHE A 180 -12.59 15.69 9.51
N ILE A 181 -13.19 14.78 8.76
CA ILE A 181 -14.00 15.12 7.59
C ILE A 181 -15.47 14.68 7.78
N VAL A 182 -15.70 13.39 7.99
CA VAL A 182 -17.07 12.85 7.94
C VAL A 182 -17.93 13.32 9.11
N ARG A 183 -17.40 13.29 10.34
CA ARG A 183 -18.15 13.75 11.52
C ARG A 183 -18.51 15.23 11.48
N PRO A 184 -17.57 16.15 11.18
CA PRO A 184 -17.89 17.57 11.05
C PRO A 184 -18.91 17.84 9.94
N ILE A 185 -18.76 17.26 8.76
CA ILE A 185 -19.73 17.44 7.67
C ILE A 185 -21.13 16.97 8.09
N ARG A 186 -21.24 15.80 8.74
CA ARG A 186 -22.54 15.31 9.25
C ARG A 186 -23.14 16.25 10.29
N ARG A 187 -22.32 16.89 11.13
CA ARG A 187 -22.76 17.88 12.10
C ARG A 187 -23.34 19.11 11.41
N VAL A 188 -22.65 19.66 10.41
CA VAL A 188 -23.15 20.79 9.62
C VAL A 188 -24.49 20.47 8.96
N VAL A 189 -24.59 19.33 8.29
CA VAL A 189 -25.83 18.87 7.64
C VAL A 189 -26.96 18.69 8.66
N GLY A 190 -26.67 18.10 9.83
CA GLY A 190 -27.65 17.93 10.90
C GLY A 190 -28.16 19.27 11.44
N ASN A 191 -27.28 20.24 11.68
CA ASN A 191 -27.63 21.57 12.10
C ASN A 191 -28.48 22.33 11.05
N MET A 192 -28.15 22.18 9.75
CA MET A 192 -28.97 22.72 8.67
C MET A 192 -30.37 22.14 8.66
N GLN A 193 -30.51 20.83 8.89
CA GLN A 193 -31.84 20.19 8.97
C GLN A 193 -32.66 20.68 10.18
N LEU A 194 -32.03 20.84 11.35
CA LEU A 194 -32.68 21.39 12.55
C LEU A 194 -33.13 22.83 12.33
N TYR A 195 -32.26 23.65 11.74
CA TYR A 195 -32.60 25.03 11.40
C TYR A 195 -33.75 25.12 10.38
N ALA A 196 -33.73 24.25 9.35
CA ALA A 196 -34.79 24.21 8.34
C ALA A 196 -36.17 23.84 8.93
N ALA A 197 -36.19 23.05 10.00
CA ALA A 197 -37.45 22.68 10.71
C ALA A 197 -38.03 23.81 11.55
N ALA A 198 -37.18 24.72 12.10
CA ALA A 198 -37.62 25.86 12.94
C ALA A 198 -36.67 27.06 12.73
N PRO A 199 -36.79 27.79 11.60
CA PRO A 199 -35.86 28.88 11.25
C PRO A 199 -36.07 30.13 12.11
N GLU A 200 -37.13 30.19 12.89
CA GLU A 200 -37.48 31.28 13.84
C GLU A 200 -36.72 31.14 15.17
N ASP A 201 -36.31 29.93 15.53
CA ASP A 201 -35.61 29.66 16.78
C ASP A 201 -34.08 29.91 16.62
N ALA A 202 -33.64 31.03 17.24
CA ALA A 202 -32.23 31.44 17.22
C ALA A 202 -31.28 30.38 17.84
N ARG A 203 -31.80 29.40 18.61
CA ARG A 203 -31.00 28.31 19.20
C ARG A 203 -30.54 27.29 18.18
N HIS A 204 -31.16 27.26 17.00
CA HIS A 204 -30.79 26.33 15.90
C HIS A 204 -29.75 26.95 14.93
N VAL A 205 -29.29 28.17 15.15
CA VAL A 205 -28.20 28.78 14.40
C VAL A 205 -26.90 28.00 14.72
N ILE A 206 -26.14 27.63 13.68
CA ILE A 206 -24.91 26.87 13.84
C ILE A 206 -23.86 27.68 14.61
N GLU A 207 -23.17 27.02 15.54
CA GLU A 207 -21.95 27.56 16.16
C GLU A 207 -20.72 26.96 15.49
N PRO A 208 -19.86 27.75 14.83
CA PRO A 208 -18.66 27.28 14.15
C PRO A 208 -17.71 26.60 15.11
N SER A 209 -17.34 25.36 14.80
CA SER A 209 -16.48 24.54 15.68
C SER A 209 -15.54 23.60 14.93
N ALA A 210 -15.50 23.69 13.59
CA ALA A 210 -14.62 22.87 12.78
C ALA A 210 -13.15 23.15 13.06
N ALA A 211 -12.33 22.10 13.11
CA ALA A 211 -10.88 22.21 13.29
C ALA A 211 -10.16 22.55 11.97
N ILE A 212 -10.77 22.24 10.83
CA ILE A 212 -10.24 22.48 9.49
C ILE A 212 -10.69 23.87 9.03
N SER A 213 -9.77 24.70 8.52
CA SER A 213 -9.99 26.09 8.12
C SER A 213 -11.11 26.24 7.11
N GLU A 214 -11.12 25.44 6.06
CA GLU A 214 -12.10 25.49 4.97
C GLU A 214 -13.51 25.13 5.44
N LEU A 215 -13.59 24.22 6.39
CA LEU A 215 -14.87 23.80 6.95
C LEU A 215 -15.38 24.84 7.96
N ARG A 216 -14.49 25.49 8.69
CA ARG A 216 -14.81 26.60 9.60
C ARG A 216 -15.35 27.81 8.82
N GLU A 217 -14.71 28.18 7.72
CA GLU A 217 -15.16 29.25 6.83
C GLU A 217 -16.57 28.96 6.27
N ALA A 218 -16.83 27.69 5.93
CA ALA A 218 -18.18 27.27 5.50
C ALA A 218 -19.22 27.38 6.65
N GLU A 219 -18.83 27.01 7.88
CA GLU A 219 -19.69 27.15 9.07
C GLU A 219 -19.96 28.62 9.39
N ASP A 220 -18.95 29.51 9.31
CA ASP A 220 -19.10 30.96 9.53
C ASP A 220 -20.03 31.59 8.50
N THR A 221 -19.86 31.24 7.23
CA THR A 221 -20.72 31.70 6.14
C THR A 221 -22.18 31.25 6.35
N LEU A 222 -22.35 29.97 6.71
CA LEU A 222 -23.68 29.41 6.99
C LEU A 222 -24.34 30.09 8.19
N GLN A 223 -23.61 30.36 9.27
CA GLN A 223 -24.08 31.08 10.44
C GLN A 223 -24.60 32.49 10.05
N SER A 224 -23.81 33.23 9.26
CA SER A 224 -24.19 34.56 8.77
C SER A 224 -25.50 34.52 7.98
N LEU A 225 -25.65 33.56 7.06
CA LEU A 225 -26.89 33.40 6.30
C LEU A 225 -28.09 33.04 7.17
N GLN A 226 -27.90 32.14 8.15
CA GLN A 226 -28.97 31.79 9.11
C GLN A 226 -29.41 32.98 9.95
N MET A 227 -28.45 33.79 10.45
CA MET A 227 -28.78 35.01 11.21
C MET A 227 -29.56 36.02 10.37
N GLN A 228 -29.14 36.25 9.11
CA GLN A 228 -29.86 37.17 8.21
C GLN A 228 -31.30 36.69 7.94
N LEU A 229 -31.47 35.39 7.68
CA LEU A 229 -32.78 34.81 7.41
C LEU A 229 -33.69 34.88 8.63
N THR A 230 -33.19 34.53 9.83
CA THR A 230 -33.96 34.65 11.09
C THR A 230 -34.36 36.11 11.36
N GLY A 231 -33.46 37.06 11.12
CA GLY A 231 -33.76 38.50 11.23
C GLY A 231 -34.87 38.94 10.27
N ALA A 232 -34.80 38.53 9.00
CA ALA A 232 -35.82 38.85 8.00
C ALA A 232 -37.20 38.25 8.35
N LEU A 233 -37.23 37.02 8.85
CA LEU A 233 -38.47 36.36 9.29
C LEU A 233 -39.10 37.09 10.45
N ARG A 234 -38.35 37.47 11.48
CA ARG A 234 -38.85 38.27 12.64
C ARG A 234 -39.36 39.61 12.19
N GLN A 235 -38.67 40.30 11.28
CA GLN A 235 -39.15 41.59 10.75
C GLN A 235 -40.46 41.43 9.99
N LYS A 236 -40.62 40.40 9.17
CA LYS A 236 -41.87 40.09 8.47
C LYS A 236 -43.02 39.81 9.44
N GLU A 237 -42.75 39.04 10.49
CA GLU A 237 -43.77 38.76 11.52
C GLU A 237 -44.21 40.02 12.26
N HIS A 238 -43.27 40.88 12.66
CA HIS A 238 -43.55 42.15 13.29
C HIS A 238 -44.40 43.07 12.39
N LEU A 239 -44.06 43.13 11.10
CA LEU A 239 -44.85 43.90 10.13
C LEU A 239 -46.27 43.34 9.96
N ALA A 240 -46.41 42.01 9.96
CA ALA A 240 -47.76 41.39 9.90
C ALA A 240 -48.57 41.66 11.13
N GLN A 241 -47.97 41.66 12.33
CA GLN A 241 -48.65 42.05 13.59
C GLN A 241 -49.10 43.52 13.58
N LEU A 242 -48.24 44.44 13.14
CA LEU A 242 -48.58 45.86 12.99
C LEU A 242 -49.72 46.07 11.98
N GLY A 243 -49.65 45.37 10.83
CA GLY A 243 -50.73 45.43 9.83
C GLY A 243 -52.06 44.92 10.36
N GLY A 244 -52.07 43.85 11.17
CA GLY A 244 -53.23 43.33 11.85
C GLY A 244 -53.80 44.33 12.88
N ALA A 245 -52.92 44.98 13.67
CA ALA A 245 -53.32 46.00 14.63
C ALA A 245 -53.93 47.22 13.95
N VAL A 246 -53.34 47.71 12.85
CA VAL A 246 -53.89 48.85 12.07
C VAL A 246 -55.24 48.48 11.42
N ALA A 247 -55.40 47.28 10.91
CA ALA A 247 -56.70 46.83 10.36
C ALA A 247 -57.78 46.79 11.44
N LYS A 248 -57.48 46.35 12.66
CA LYS A 248 -58.38 46.30 13.77
C LYS A 248 -58.79 47.71 14.21
N VAL A 249 -57.83 48.62 14.36
CA VAL A 249 -58.10 50.04 14.70
C VAL A 249 -58.96 50.68 13.62
N SER A 250 -58.68 50.43 12.32
CA SER A 250 -59.53 51.00 11.23
C SER A 250 -60.98 50.46 11.24
N HIS A 251 -61.14 49.18 11.58
CA HIS A 251 -62.43 48.53 11.71
C HIS A 251 -63.23 49.15 12.93
N ASP A 252 -62.55 49.29 14.04
CA ASP A 252 -63.21 49.87 15.27
C ASP A 252 -63.56 51.31 15.05
N LEU A 253 -62.73 52.11 14.41
CA LEU A 253 -63.05 53.49 14.02
C LEU A 253 -64.27 53.55 13.08
N ARG A 254 -64.38 52.68 12.09
CA ARG A 254 -65.52 52.61 11.19
C ARG A 254 -66.83 52.29 11.95
N ASN A 255 -66.76 51.33 12.89
CA ASN A 255 -67.92 50.96 13.69
C ASN A 255 -68.40 52.13 14.59
N ILE A 256 -67.49 52.91 15.23
CA ILE A 256 -67.82 54.10 16.03
C ILE A 256 -68.43 55.13 15.13
N LEU A 257 -67.90 55.40 13.94
CA LEU A 257 -68.47 56.39 13.03
C LEU A 257 -69.88 55.99 12.53
N THR A 258 -70.13 54.71 12.30
CA THR A 258 -71.43 54.19 11.84
C THR A 258 -72.47 54.19 12.98
N SER A 259 -72.10 54.10 14.24
CA SER A 259 -72.98 54.15 15.40
C SER A 259 -73.29 55.56 15.85
N ALA A 260 -72.62 56.61 15.36
CA ALA A 260 -72.81 58.04 15.68
C ALA A 260 -73.67 58.76 14.65
N GLN A 261 -74.15 58.08 13.62
CA GLN A 261 -75.21 58.52 12.70
C GLN A 261 -76.53 57.91 13.10
#